data_724718ea26cea3e4ee427865db98a61d
#
_entry.id   724718ea26cea3e4ee427865db98a61d
#
_cell.length_a   1.000
_cell.length_b   1.000
_cell.length_c   1.000
_cell.angle_alpha   90.00
_cell.angle_beta   90.00
_cell.angle_gamma   90.00
#
_symmetry.space_group_name_H-M   'P 1'
#
loop_
_entity.id
_entity.type
_entity.pdbx_description
1 polymer ?
#
loop_
_entity_poly.entity_id
_entity_poly.type
_entity_poly.pdbx_seq_one_letter_code
_entity_poly.pdbx_strand_id
1 'polypeptide(L)'
;MIRTLDQLGDGESKAGTKVEPKEATSTPKSRRLLCVACGNPVTTTLSRTEVSGQHHHVFCNPAGLVFEIGCFREAPGAAAAGPPENFFSWFPGYAWRVAICRNCLAHLGWAYGEDDFWGLILDRLVEEDED
;
A
#
# COMPACT_ATOMS: atom_id res chain seq x y z
N MET A 1 -0.04 14.99 -1.63
CA MET A 1 0.60 14.97 -2.36
C MET A 1 1.15 14.51 -2.65
N ILE A 2 0.78 14.61 -1.81
CA ILE A 2 1.40 14.42 -2.47
C ILE A 2 2.08 14.22 -2.40
N ARG A 3 1.73 14.41 -1.80
CA ARG A 3 2.51 14.41 -2.22
C ARG A 3 3.11 14.11 -2.30
N THR A 4 2.75 14.26 -1.48
CA THR A 4 3.42 14.13 -1.97
C THR A 4 4.02 14.01 -1.77
N LEU A 5 3.66 14.21 -1.17
CA LEU A 5 4.25 14.30 -1.51
C LEU A 5 4.82 14.29 -1.39
N ASP A 6 4.18 14.43 -0.72
CA ASP A 6 4.73 14.62 -1.12
C ASP A 6 5.35 14.52 -1.02
N GLN A 7 5.10 14.71 -0.54
CA GLN A 7 5.64 14.85 -0.92
C GLN A 7 6.27 14.97 -0.97
N LEU A 8 5.96 15.18 -0.37
CA LEU A 8 6.60 15.47 -0.78
C LEU A 8 7.14 15.58 -0.85
N GLY A 9 6.88 15.77 -0.32
CA GLY A 9 7.33 16.27 -0.74
C GLY A 9 7.71 16.45 -0.64
N ASP A 10 7.54 16.82 -0.45
CA ASP A 10 7.98 17.34 -0.71
C ASP A 10 8.46 17.68 -0.49
N GLY A 11 8.39 17.90 -0.43
CA GLY A 11 8.78 18.55 -0.65
C GLY A 11 9.17 18.88 -0.23
N GLU A 12 9.26 19.31 -0.11
CA GLU A 12 9.71 19.93 -0.08
C GLU A 12 10.10 20.43 0.24
N SER A 13 10.20 20.83 0.34
CA SER A 13 10.58 21.57 0.47
C SER A 13 10.82 22.16 0.84
N LYS A 14 10.99 22.71 0.92
CA LYS A 14 11.17 23.38 1.25
C LYS A 14 11.27 23.90 1.87
N ALA A 15 11.28 24.34 2.03
CA ALA A 15 11.32 24.90 2.65
C ALA A 15 11.35 25.17 3.46
N GLY A 16 11.46 25.51 3.70
CA GLY A 16 11.40 25.95 4.38
C GLY A 16 11.34 25.96 5.33
N THR A 17 11.29 26.20 5.68
CA THR A 17 11.15 26.33 6.43
C THR A 17 11.04 26.17 7.40
N LYS A 18 11.06 26.51 7.75
CA LYS A 18 10.80 26.44 8.50
C LYS A 18 10.55 26.21 9.34
N VAL A 19 10.44 26.43 9.78
CA VAL A 19 10.07 26.27 10.53
C VAL A 19 9.80 25.91 11.37
N GLU A 20 9.56 26.00 11.71
CA GLU A 20 9.12 25.75 12.42
C GLU A 20 8.91 25.13 13.18
N PRO A 21 8.91 25.42 13.46
CA PRO A 21 8.62 24.76 14.30
C PRO A 21 8.01 24.05 14.73
N LYS A 22 7.81 24.24 14.94
CA LYS A 22 7.17 23.64 15.20
C LYS A 22 6.83 22.86 15.06
N GLU A 23 6.75 22.96 14.97
CA GLU A 23 6.41 22.35 14.66
C GLU A 23 6.39 21.55 14.35
N ALA A 24 6.50 21.76 14.36
CA ALA A 24 6.39 21.20 14.08
C ALA A 24 6.39 20.48 13.61
N THR A 25 6.91 20.84 13.50
CA THR A 25 6.84 20.11 12.93
C THR A 25 6.20 19.10 12.94
N SER A 26 6.24 18.80 12.27
CA SER A 26 5.23 17.90 12.53
C SER A 26 5.36 16.60 11.79
N THR A 27 5.25 15.51 12.54
CA THR A 27 5.21 14.18 12.00
C THR A 27 3.93 14.02 11.21
N PRO A 28 3.97 13.50 9.98
CA PRO A 28 2.75 13.20 9.27
C PRO A 28 1.92 12.20 10.06
N LYS A 29 0.64 12.41 10.11
CA LYS A 29 -0.24 11.48 10.78
C LYS A 29 -0.34 10.20 10.00
N SER A 30 -0.18 9.10 10.69
CA SER A 30 -0.39 7.78 10.14
C SER A 30 -1.86 7.42 10.28
N ARG A 31 -2.44 6.85 9.26
CA ARG A 31 -3.79 6.32 9.33
C ARG A 31 -3.76 4.84 8.99
N ARG A 32 -4.54 4.09 9.70
CA ARG A 32 -4.64 2.66 9.42
C ARG A 32 -5.53 2.45 8.22
N LEU A 33 -5.16 1.45 7.44
CA LEU A 33 -5.97 0.98 6.31
C LEU A 33 -6.54 -0.36 6.73
N LEU A 34 -7.85 -0.44 6.75
CA LEU A 34 -8.58 -1.57 7.32
C LEU A 34 -9.18 -2.42 6.22
N CYS A 35 -9.32 -3.71 6.49
CA CYS A 35 -10.03 -4.61 5.59
C CYS A 35 -11.48 -4.16 5.47
N VAL A 36 -11.96 -3.91 4.25
CA VAL A 36 -13.32 -3.40 4.05
C VAL A 36 -14.35 -4.43 4.52
N ALA A 37 -14.01 -5.71 4.51
CA ALA A 37 -14.96 -6.77 4.85
C ALA A 37 -15.13 -6.95 6.36
N CYS A 38 -14.06 -6.77 7.14
CA CYS A 38 -14.13 -7.10 8.56
C CYS A 38 -13.57 -6.03 9.49
N GLY A 39 -12.95 -4.98 8.95
CA GLY A 39 -12.39 -3.91 9.75
C GLY A 39 -11.03 -4.20 10.36
N ASN A 40 -10.44 -5.37 10.07
CA ASN A 40 -9.12 -5.71 10.60
C ASN A 40 -8.07 -4.75 10.06
N PRO A 41 -7.20 -4.18 10.92
CA PRO A 41 -6.11 -3.35 10.41
C PRO A 41 -5.16 -4.17 9.54
N VAL A 42 -4.90 -3.69 8.34
CA VAL A 42 -4.05 -4.38 7.38
C VAL A 42 -2.67 -3.74 7.31
N THR A 43 -2.64 -2.42 7.11
CA THR A 43 -1.40 -1.68 7.00
C THR A 43 -1.67 -0.23 7.37
N THR A 44 -0.71 0.64 7.15
CA THR A 44 -0.88 2.06 7.42
C THR A 44 -0.44 2.88 6.23
N THR A 45 -0.84 4.15 6.20
CA THR A 45 -0.44 5.05 5.12
C THR A 45 1.07 5.28 5.11
N LEU A 46 1.75 5.11 6.24
CA LEU A 46 3.20 5.27 6.29
C LEU A 46 3.94 4.14 5.57
N SER A 47 3.27 3.02 5.32
CA SER A 47 3.90 1.91 4.62
C SER A 47 3.81 2.02 3.10
N ARG A 48 3.16 3.06 2.58
CA ARG A 48 3.12 3.29 1.14
C ARG A 48 4.52 3.37 0.58
N THR A 49 4.72 2.75 -0.57
CA THR A 49 6.00 2.79 -1.24
C THR A 49 5.76 2.88 -2.74
N GLU A 50 6.81 3.19 -3.49
CA GLU A 50 6.75 3.23 -4.94
C GLU A 50 7.46 2.02 -5.50
N VAL A 51 6.85 1.39 -6.48
CA VAL A 51 7.44 0.30 -7.23
C VAL A 51 7.30 0.67 -8.70
N SER A 52 8.37 0.54 -9.45
CA SER A 52 8.40 0.96 -10.86
C SER A 52 8.01 2.42 -11.01
N GLY A 53 8.42 3.25 -10.05
CA GLY A 53 8.28 4.70 -10.14
C GLY A 53 6.99 5.27 -9.60
N GLN A 54 6.06 4.44 -9.10
CA GLN A 54 4.81 4.98 -8.57
C GLN A 54 4.19 4.03 -7.54
N HIS A 55 3.37 4.61 -6.68
CA HIS A 55 2.64 3.87 -5.65
C HIS A 55 1.40 3.19 -6.24
N HIS A 56 0.64 3.92 -7.05
CA HIS A 56 -0.66 3.50 -7.55
C HIS A 56 -0.52 2.94 -8.96
N HIS A 57 -1.07 1.76 -9.16
CA HIS A 57 -1.04 1.08 -10.44
C HIS A 57 -2.43 0.59 -10.80
N VAL A 58 -2.70 0.49 -12.09
CA VAL A 58 -3.95 -0.10 -12.59
C VAL A 58 -3.57 -1.27 -13.47
N PHE A 59 -4.05 -2.45 -13.13
CA PHE A 59 -3.75 -3.67 -13.87
C PHE A 59 -5.02 -4.42 -14.22
N CYS A 60 -4.91 -5.21 -15.29
CA CYS A 60 -6.01 -6.05 -15.76
C CYS A 60 -5.53 -7.50 -15.70
N ASN A 61 -6.32 -8.38 -15.08
CA ASN A 61 -5.93 -9.78 -15.02
C ASN A 61 -6.33 -10.51 -16.32
N PRO A 62 -5.90 -11.77 -16.52
CA PRO A 62 -6.24 -12.50 -17.77
C PRO A 62 -7.73 -12.64 -18.01
N ALA A 63 -8.56 -12.58 -16.98
CA ALA A 63 -10.01 -12.65 -17.13
C ALA A 63 -10.64 -11.31 -17.49
N GLY A 64 -9.84 -10.24 -17.60
CA GLY A 64 -10.34 -8.92 -17.98
C GLY A 64 -10.78 -8.07 -16.81
N LEU A 65 -10.56 -8.50 -15.58
CA LEU A 65 -10.92 -7.69 -14.41
C LEU A 65 -9.83 -6.67 -14.14
N VAL A 66 -10.24 -5.44 -13.86
CA VAL A 66 -9.34 -4.33 -13.63
C VAL A 66 -9.21 -4.09 -12.13
N PHE A 67 -7.97 -3.92 -11.66
CA PHE A 67 -7.69 -3.67 -10.26
C PHE A 67 -6.86 -2.41 -10.09
N GLU A 68 -7.22 -1.58 -9.11
CA GLU A 68 -6.37 -0.48 -8.68
C GLU A 68 -5.56 -0.95 -7.49
N ILE A 69 -4.25 -0.88 -7.62
CA ILE A 69 -3.32 -1.48 -6.68
C ILE A 69 -2.47 -0.37 -6.06
N GLY A 70 -2.36 -0.41 -4.73
CA GLY A 70 -1.40 0.42 -4.01
C GLY A 70 -0.26 -0.45 -3.52
N CYS A 71 0.96 0.07 -3.57
CA CYS A 71 2.14 -0.67 -3.13
C CYS A 71 2.51 -0.27 -1.70
N PHE A 72 2.76 -1.28 -0.86
CA PHE A 72 3.08 -1.09 0.55
C PHE A 72 4.27 -1.94 0.92
N ARG A 73 5.19 -1.37 1.70
CA ARG A 73 6.36 -2.12 2.15
C ARG A 73 5.98 -3.25 3.11
N GLU A 74 4.95 -3.00 3.92
CA GLU A 74 4.52 -3.94 4.94
C GLU A 74 3.00 -3.98 4.98
N ALA A 75 2.48 -5.14 5.29
CA ALA A 75 1.05 -5.30 5.51
C ALA A 75 0.85 -6.34 6.61
N PRO A 76 1.08 -5.95 7.88
CA PRO A 76 1.05 -6.93 8.98
C PRO A 76 -0.28 -7.62 9.16
N GLY A 77 -1.39 -7.00 8.74
CA GLY A 77 -2.71 -7.61 8.86
C GLY A 77 -3.07 -8.52 7.71
N ALA A 78 -2.18 -8.67 6.74
CA ALA A 78 -2.37 -9.59 5.63
C ALA A 78 -1.40 -10.76 5.77
N ALA A 79 -1.71 -11.85 5.09
CA ALA A 79 -0.85 -13.03 5.04
C ALA A 79 -0.75 -13.48 3.61
N ALA A 80 0.43 -13.94 3.21
CA ALA A 80 0.62 -14.54 1.90
C ALA A 80 0.20 -16.00 1.95
N ALA A 81 -0.52 -16.44 0.93
CA ALA A 81 -1.06 -17.79 0.87
C ALA A 81 -0.60 -18.48 -0.41
N GLY A 82 -0.31 -19.76 -0.29
CA GLY A 82 0.06 -20.60 -1.42
C GLY A 82 1.52 -20.42 -1.85
N PRO A 83 1.97 -21.20 -2.82
CA PRO A 83 3.34 -21.11 -3.30
C PRO A 83 3.52 -19.89 -4.20
N PRO A 84 4.76 -19.40 -4.34
CA PRO A 84 5.00 -18.26 -5.23
C PRO A 84 4.82 -18.66 -6.70
N GLU A 85 4.28 -17.72 -7.47
CA GLU A 85 4.03 -17.90 -8.89
C GLU A 85 4.67 -16.76 -9.67
N ASN A 86 5.24 -17.09 -10.84
CA ASN A 86 5.76 -16.08 -11.75
C ASN A 86 4.80 -15.77 -12.88
N PHE A 87 3.78 -16.58 -13.03
CA PHE A 87 2.86 -16.55 -14.14
C PHE A 87 2.02 -15.27 -14.11
N PHE A 88 2.07 -14.49 -15.17
CA PHE A 88 1.32 -13.23 -15.27
C PHE A 88 1.61 -12.25 -14.13
N SER A 89 2.85 -12.20 -13.65
CA SER A 89 3.19 -11.21 -12.63
C SER A 89 3.08 -9.81 -13.20
N TRP A 90 2.42 -8.92 -12.47
CA TRP A 90 2.31 -7.52 -12.86
C TRP A 90 3.57 -6.73 -12.61
N PHE A 91 4.48 -7.27 -11.82
CA PHE A 91 5.76 -6.65 -11.53
C PHE A 91 6.86 -7.62 -11.96
N PRO A 92 7.34 -7.48 -13.21
CA PRO A 92 8.34 -8.42 -13.73
C PRO A 92 9.55 -8.54 -12.80
N GLY A 93 9.99 -9.76 -12.63
CA GLY A 93 11.10 -10.04 -11.70
C GLY A 93 10.64 -10.41 -10.30
N TYR A 94 9.34 -10.27 -10.00
CA TYR A 94 8.81 -10.63 -8.69
C TYR A 94 7.77 -11.73 -8.85
N ALA A 95 7.96 -12.83 -8.15
CA ALA A 95 6.92 -13.83 -8.01
C ALA A 95 5.83 -13.28 -7.09
N TRP A 96 4.61 -13.78 -7.22
CA TRP A 96 3.51 -13.31 -6.39
C TRP A 96 2.85 -14.46 -5.66
N ARG A 97 2.28 -14.13 -4.53
CA ARG A 97 1.40 -15.03 -3.78
C ARG A 97 0.15 -14.22 -3.43
N VAL A 98 -0.98 -14.90 -3.32
CA VAL A 98 -2.22 -14.23 -2.93
C VAL A 98 -2.07 -13.69 -1.52
N ALA A 99 -2.53 -12.46 -1.29
CA ALA A 99 -2.56 -11.84 0.04
C ALA A 99 -3.98 -11.87 0.54
N ILE A 100 -4.16 -12.38 1.75
CA ILE A 100 -5.48 -12.50 2.38
C ILE A 100 -5.47 -11.78 3.71
N CYS A 101 -6.66 -11.36 4.15
CA CYS A 101 -6.81 -10.76 5.47
C CYS A 101 -6.59 -11.84 6.53
N ARG A 102 -5.75 -11.55 7.53
CA ARG A 102 -5.48 -12.52 8.59
C ARG A 102 -6.71 -12.83 9.42
N ASN A 103 -7.67 -11.92 9.46
CA ASN A 103 -8.86 -12.10 10.29
C ASN A 103 -9.97 -12.81 9.53
N CYS A 104 -10.37 -12.31 8.36
CA CYS A 104 -11.54 -12.84 7.67
C CYS A 104 -11.20 -13.64 6.42
N LEU A 105 -9.94 -13.70 6.03
CA LEU A 105 -9.42 -14.43 4.89
C LEU A 105 -9.87 -13.86 3.54
N ALA A 106 -10.43 -12.65 3.51
CA ALA A 106 -10.79 -12.01 2.27
C ALA A 106 -9.54 -11.75 1.42
N HIS A 107 -9.67 -11.84 0.12
CA HIS A 107 -8.59 -11.56 -0.81
C HIS A 107 -8.32 -10.06 -0.82
N LEU A 108 -7.12 -9.66 -0.44
CA LEU A 108 -6.74 -8.26 -0.35
C LEU A 108 -5.80 -7.80 -1.45
N GLY A 109 -5.13 -8.73 -2.10
CA GLY A 109 -4.18 -8.39 -3.14
C GLY A 109 -3.13 -9.48 -3.27
N TRP A 110 -1.88 -9.08 -3.41
CA TRP A 110 -0.78 -10.02 -3.64
C TRP A 110 0.47 -9.58 -2.89
N ALA A 111 1.23 -10.57 -2.41
CA ALA A 111 2.57 -10.33 -1.84
C ALA A 111 3.57 -10.65 -2.94
N TYR A 112 4.54 -9.77 -3.13
CA TYR A 112 5.52 -9.88 -4.20
C TYR A 112 6.91 -10.16 -3.65
N GLY A 113 7.64 -11.03 -4.36
CA GLY A 113 8.95 -11.45 -3.92
C GLY A 113 8.87 -12.27 -2.65
N GLU A 114 9.90 -12.17 -1.81
CA GLU A 114 9.87 -12.81 -0.49
C GLU A 114 9.46 -11.75 0.52
N ASP A 115 8.20 -11.28 0.35
CA ASP A 115 7.63 -10.21 1.16
C ASP A 115 8.37 -8.89 0.95
N ASP A 116 8.82 -8.65 -0.28
CA ASP A 116 9.52 -7.41 -0.62
C ASP A 116 8.56 -6.23 -0.61
N PHE A 117 7.37 -6.44 -1.11
CA PHE A 117 6.30 -5.45 -1.02
C PHE A 117 4.96 -6.14 -1.27
N TRP A 118 3.90 -5.40 -0.96
CA TRP A 118 2.53 -5.89 -1.08
C TRP A 118 1.77 -5.00 -2.04
N GLY A 119 1.15 -5.60 -3.07
CA GLY A 119 0.25 -4.86 -3.95
C GLY A 119 -1.18 -5.12 -3.48
N LEU A 120 -1.78 -4.14 -2.84
CA LEU A 120 -3.10 -4.32 -2.24
C LEU A 120 -4.16 -3.64 -3.10
N ILE A 121 -5.31 -4.31 -3.24
CA ILE A 121 -6.43 -3.79 -4.02
C ILE A 121 -7.07 -2.67 -3.22
N LEU A 122 -6.98 -1.45 -3.74
CA LEU A 122 -7.32 -0.27 -2.95
C LEU A 122 -8.79 -0.22 -2.55
N ASP A 123 -9.71 -0.74 -3.37
CA ASP A 123 -11.11 -0.71 -2.99
C ASP A 123 -11.48 -1.83 -2.01
N ARG A 124 -10.51 -2.65 -1.60
CA ARG A 124 -10.71 -3.62 -0.54
C ARG A 124 -10.18 -3.14 0.79
N LEU A 125 -9.69 -1.90 0.82
CA LEU A 125 -9.21 -1.25 2.04
C LEU A 125 -10.04 0.00 2.29
N VAL A 126 -10.20 0.33 3.55
CA VAL A 126 -10.84 1.59 3.93
C VAL A 126 -9.92 2.28 4.92
N GLU A 127 -9.74 3.58 4.70
CA GLU A 127 -8.89 4.37 5.58
C GLU A 127 -9.67 4.67 6.85
N GLU A 128 -9.03 4.43 8.00
CA GLU A 128 -9.69 4.67 9.29
C GLU A 128 -9.93 6.16 9.47
N ASP A 129 -11.13 6.51 9.91
CA ASP A 129 -11.45 7.90 10.14
C ASP A 129 -10.58 8.46 11.24
N GLU A 130 -10.23 9.72 11.05
CA GLU A 130 -9.49 10.47 12.04
C GLU A 130 -10.50 11.17 12.95
N ASP A 131 -10.35 11.04 14.25
CA ASP A 131 -11.26 11.69 15.21
C ASP A 131 -10.85 13.09 15.50
#